data_31bd99efecb66b15356fbab9e03f177b
#
_entry.id   31bd99efecb66b15356fbab9e03f177b
#
_cell.length_a   1.000
_cell.length_b   1.000
_cell.length_c   1.000
_cell.angle_alpha   90.00
_cell.angle_beta   90.00
_cell.angle_gamma   90.00
#
_symmetry.space_group_name_H-M   'P 1'
#
loop_
_entity.id
_entity.type
_entity.pdbx_description
1 polymer ?
#
loop_
_entity_poly.entity_id
_entity_poly.type
_entity_poly.pdbx_seq_one_letter_code
_entity_poly.pdbx_strand_id
1 'polypeptide(L)'
;DVYKRQHFMKLVPPTDHKFAALHGAVWSGGSFVYVPKGVSVEIPLQSYFRLNAPGAGQFEHTLIIVDEGAYLHFIEGCSAPKYNVANLHAGCVELFVGKNARLRYSTIENWSKNMYNLNTKRAQVEEGGKIEWVSGSFGSHVSYLYPMSVLKGRGAKMEFTGITFAGKG
;
A
#
# COMPACT_ATOMS: atom_id res chain seq x y z
N ASP A 1 10.33 -8.42 16.32
CA ASP A 1 8.89 -8.68 16.21
C ASP A 1 8.65 -9.92 15.32
N VAL A 2 8.00 -10.94 15.86
CA VAL A 2 7.75 -12.23 15.19
C VAL A 2 6.86 -12.03 13.96
N TYR A 3 5.83 -11.22 14.05
CA TYR A 3 4.91 -10.95 12.93
C TYR A 3 5.61 -10.29 11.74
N LYS A 4 6.49 -9.33 11.99
CA LYS A 4 7.28 -8.71 10.92
C LYS A 4 8.15 -9.73 10.20
N ARG A 5 8.87 -10.57 10.94
CA ARG A 5 9.75 -11.61 10.36
C ARG A 5 8.98 -12.60 9.48
N GLN A 6 7.74 -12.93 9.85
CA GLN A 6 6.92 -13.89 9.13
C GLN A 6 6.27 -13.32 7.86
N HIS A 7 6.05 -12.01 7.79
CA HIS A 7 5.22 -11.38 6.75
C HIS A 7 5.97 -10.38 5.88
N PHE A 8 6.98 -9.70 6.42
CA PHE A 8 7.72 -8.65 5.73
C PHE A 8 8.44 -9.17 4.49
N MET A 9 8.20 -8.53 3.34
CA MET A 9 8.73 -8.92 2.02
C MET A 9 8.40 -10.36 1.60
N LYS A 10 7.23 -10.89 2.03
CA LYS A 10 6.76 -12.22 1.65
C LYS A 10 5.77 -12.21 0.50
N LEU A 11 4.94 -11.18 0.39
CA LEU A 11 4.04 -11.00 -0.75
C LEU A 11 4.73 -10.28 -1.89
N VAL A 12 5.59 -9.32 -1.60
CA VAL A 12 6.38 -8.58 -2.58
C VAL A 12 7.86 -8.75 -2.26
N PRO A 13 8.46 -9.91 -2.59
CA PRO A 13 9.88 -10.11 -2.39
C PRO A 13 10.70 -9.23 -3.34
N PRO A 14 11.96 -8.87 -2.99
CA PRO A 14 12.82 -8.08 -3.87
C PRO A 14 13.08 -8.70 -5.24
N THR A 15 12.81 -9.98 -5.40
CA THR A 15 12.96 -10.73 -6.66
C THR A 15 11.73 -10.66 -7.58
N ASP A 16 10.63 -10.01 -7.13
CA ASP A 16 9.37 -9.98 -7.88
C ASP A 16 9.50 -9.21 -9.21
N HIS A 17 10.04 -8.02 -9.16
CA HIS A 17 10.33 -7.18 -10.32
C HIS A 17 11.33 -6.05 -9.97
N LYS A 18 11.79 -5.31 -10.98
CA LYS A 18 12.84 -4.27 -10.80
C LYS A 18 12.53 -3.20 -9.75
N PHE A 19 11.27 -2.79 -9.59
CA PHE A 19 10.89 -1.78 -8.59
C PHE A 19 10.79 -2.38 -7.19
N ALA A 20 10.41 -3.66 -7.07
CA ALA A 20 10.49 -4.39 -5.81
C ALA A 20 11.95 -4.59 -5.38
N ALA A 21 12.85 -4.86 -6.34
CA ALA A 21 14.29 -4.94 -6.08
C ALA A 21 14.86 -3.60 -5.58
N LEU A 22 14.51 -2.49 -6.25
CA LEU A 22 14.89 -1.14 -5.82
C LEU A 22 14.40 -0.87 -4.40
N HIS A 23 13.11 -1.11 -4.15
CA HIS A 23 12.52 -0.93 -2.83
C HIS A 23 13.24 -1.77 -1.77
N GLY A 24 13.47 -3.05 -2.04
CA GLY A 24 14.19 -3.95 -1.13
C GLY A 24 15.61 -3.52 -0.78
N ALA A 25 16.29 -2.84 -1.71
CA ALA A 25 17.65 -2.34 -1.50
C ALA A 25 17.72 -1.07 -0.65
N VAL A 26 16.70 -0.19 -0.73
CA VAL A 26 16.78 1.15 -0.15
C VAL A 26 15.58 1.52 0.73
N TRP A 27 14.68 0.59 1.05
CA TRP A 27 13.50 0.88 1.85
C TRP A 27 13.89 1.53 3.19
N SER A 28 13.07 2.47 3.62
CA SER A 28 13.34 3.26 4.82
C SER A 28 12.00 3.61 5.48
N GLY A 29 11.76 3.04 6.64
CA GLY A 29 10.56 3.29 7.43
C GLY A 29 9.26 2.73 6.80
N GLY A 30 8.14 3.15 7.35
CA GLY A 30 6.81 2.74 6.92
C GLY A 30 5.85 2.50 8.06
N SER A 31 4.70 1.89 7.75
CA SER A 31 3.66 1.60 8.72
C SER A 31 3.58 0.10 9.02
N PHE A 32 3.41 -0.26 10.28
CA PHE A 32 3.10 -1.62 10.69
C PHE A 32 1.84 -1.65 11.52
N VAL A 33 0.85 -2.43 11.10
CA VAL A 33 -0.41 -2.62 11.82
C VAL A 33 -0.71 -4.11 11.95
N TYR A 34 -1.03 -4.54 13.16
CA TYR A 34 -1.57 -5.86 13.45
C TYR A 34 -2.89 -5.73 14.18
N VAL A 35 -3.95 -6.28 13.61
CA VAL A 35 -5.27 -6.35 14.23
C VAL A 35 -5.52 -7.80 14.66
N PRO A 36 -5.59 -8.06 15.97
CA PRO A 36 -5.77 -9.41 16.50
C PRO A 36 -7.10 -10.04 16.10
N LYS A 37 -7.16 -11.36 16.16
CA LYS A 37 -8.35 -12.16 15.86
C LYS A 37 -9.62 -11.62 16.52
N GLY A 38 -10.67 -11.46 15.73
CA GLY A 38 -11.99 -11.03 16.16
C GLY A 38 -12.11 -9.55 16.58
N VAL A 39 -11.04 -8.76 16.46
CA VAL A 39 -11.06 -7.35 16.83
C VAL A 39 -11.62 -6.51 15.67
N SER A 40 -12.62 -5.69 15.97
CA SER A 40 -13.13 -4.66 15.04
C SER A 40 -12.57 -3.29 15.40
N VAL A 41 -11.82 -2.69 14.50
CA VAL A 41 -11.31 -1.32 14.66
C VAL A 41 -12.33 -0.36 14.04
N GLU A 42 -13.12 0.30 14.88
CA GLU A 42 -14.25 1.11 14.42
C GLU A 42 -13.83 2.45 13.81
N ILE A 43 -12.77 3.06 14.37
CA ILE A 43 -12.23 4.32 13.85
C ILE A 43 -11.14 4.01 12.84
N PRO A 44 -11.22 4.53 11.60
CA PRO A 44 -10.17 4.33 10.62
C PRO A 44 -8.80 4.77 11.14
N LEU A 45 -7.78 3.93 10.95
CA LEU A 45 -6.40 4.32 11.18
C LEU A 45 -5.87 5.04 9.95
N GLN A 46 -5.02 6.04 10.16
CA GLN A 46 -4.45 6.83 9.08
C GLN A 46 -2.94 6.93 9.18
N SER A 47 -2.27 6.79 8.03
CA SER A 47 -0.87 7.13 7.83
C SER A 47 -0.75 8.18 6.72
N TYR A 48 0.16 9.14 6.90
CA TYR A 48 0.37 10.16 5.88
C TYR A 48 1.86 10.34 5.61
N PHE A 49 2.26 10.13 4.36
CA PHE A 49 3.63 10.27 3.91
C PHE A 49 3.77 11.52 3.05
N ARG A 50 4.71 12.37 3.42
CA ARG A 50 5.01 13.59 2.67
C ARG A 50 6.48 13.67 2.33
N LEU A 51 6.79 13.73 1.05
CA LEU A 51 8.13 13.93 0.56
C LEU A 51 8.45 15.43 0.56
N ASN A 52 9.34 15.88 1.45
CA ASN A 52 9.63 17.30 1.68
C ASN A 52 11.03 17.74 1.22
N ALA A 53 11.73 16.94 0.42
CA ALA A 53 13.06 17.26 -0.05
C ALA A 53 13.16 17.24 -1.58
N PRO A 54 13.70 18.30 -2.23
CA PRO A 54 13.94 18.30 -3.67
C PRO A 54 14.94 17.21 -4.08
N GLY A 55 14.66 16.49 -5.17
CA GLY A 55 15.53 15.45 -5.69
C GLY A 55 15.64 14.19 -4.82
N ALA A 56 14.81 14.07 -3.78
CA ALA A 56 14.82 12.91 -2.90
C ALA A 56 13.93 11.78 -3.41
N GLY A 57 14.19 10.57 -2.87
CA GLY A 57 13.33 9.41 -2.99
C GLY A 57 12.63 9.08 -1.68
N GLN A 58 11.45 8.48 -1.77
CA GLN A 58 10.68 7.96 -0.66
C GLN A 58 10.36 6.48 -0.91
N PHE A 59 10.68 5.63 0.06
CA PHE A 59 10.68 4.17 -0.08
C PHE A 59 10.06 3.51 1.16
N GLU A 60 8.85 3.91 1.50
CA GLU A 60 8.14 3.38 2.67
C GLU A 60 7.59 1.97 2.41
N HIS A 61 7.54 1.17 3.46
CA HIS A 61 6.95 -0.16 3.46
C HIS A 61 5.79 -0.24 4.45
N THR A 62 4.58 -0.38 3.93
CA THR A 62 3.39 -0.59 4.74
C THR A 62 3.09 -2.08 4.85
N LEU A 63 3.09 -2.60 6.07
CA LEU A 63 2.71 -3.98 6.38
C LEU A 63 1.49 -4.00 7.29
N ILE A 64 0.39 -4.58 6.81
CA ILE A 64 -0.85 -4.69 7.58
C ILE A 64 -1.28 -6.15 7.65
N ILE A 65 -1.55 -6.61 8.86
CA ILE A 65 -2.07 -7.95 9.14
C ILE A 65 -3.40 -7.79 9.86
N VAL A 66 -4.48 -8.26 9.24
CA VAL A 66 -5.82 -8.31 9.84
C VAL A 66 -6.16 -9.76 10.06
N ASP A 67 -6.11 -10.21 11.31
CA ASP A 67 -6.24 -11.63 11.68
C ASP A 67 -7.68 -12.13 11.53
N GLU A 68 -7.90 -13.43 11.75
CA GLU A 68 -9.17 -14.11 11.54
C GLU A 68 -10.35 -13.36 12.19
N GLY A 69 -11.40 -13.10 11.38
CA GLY A 69 -12.62 -12.44 11.82
C GLY A 69 -12.48 -10.97 12.22
N ALA A 70 -11.30 -10.37 12.03
CA ALA A 70 -11.04 -8.98 12.39
C ALA A 70 -11.45 -8.00 11.26
N TYR A 71 -11.59 -6.74 11.63
CA TYR A 71 -11.92 -5.65 10.71
C TYR A 71 -11.00 -4.45 10.90
N LEU A 72 -10.57 -3.87 9.79
CA LEU A 72 -9.83 -2.60 9.77
C LEU A 72 -10.20 -1.80 8.51
N HIS A 73 -10.39 -0.48 8.68
CA HIS A 73 -10.27 0.50 7.63
C HIS A 73 -8.96 1.27 7.82
N PHE A 74 -8.05 1.17 6.87
CA PHE A 74 -6.78 1.89 6.87
C PHE A 74 -6.76 2.90 5.73
N ILE A 75 -6.34 4.13 6.03
CA ILE A 75 -6.26 5.23 5.07
C ILE A 75 -4.79 5.63 4.94
N GLU A 76 -4.26 5.60 3.73
CA GLU A 76 -2.90 6.04 3.45
C GLU A 76 -2.92 7.24 2.50
N GLY A 77 -2.35 8.35 2.94
CA GLY A 77 -2.20 9.55 2.15
C GLY A 77 -0.74 9.76 1.76
N CYS A 78 -0.49 10.10 0.49
CA CYS A 78 0.83 10.41 0.00
C CYS A 78 0.82 11.73 -0.77
N SER A 79 1.79 12.59 -0.53
CA SER A 79 1.92 13.84 -1.29
C SER A 79 3.37 14.32 -1.41
N ALA A 80 3.61 15.18 -2.40
CA ALA A 80 4.83 15.96 -2.52
C ALA A 80 4.52 17.37 -3.00
N PRO A 81 5.22 18.39 -2.47
CA PRO A 81 5.16 19.73 -3.02
C PRO A 81 5.72 19.76 -4.44
N LYS A 82 5.44 20.86 -5.16
CA LYS A 82 6.03 21.09 -6.48
C LYS A 82 7.49 21.52 -6.31
N TYR A 83 8.40 20.72 -6.86
CA TYR A 83 9.82 21.06 -6.99
C TYR A 83 10.19 21.21 -8.48
N ASN A 84 11.30 21.91 -8.75
CA ASN A 84 11.83 22.07 -10.11
C ASN A 84 12.76 20.91 -10.54
N VAL A 85 12.74 19.82 -9.79
CA VAL A 85 13.55 18.62 -10.01
C VAL A 85 12.66 17.39 -9.88
N ALA A 86 13.08 16.30 -10.52
CA ALA A 86 12.38 15.03 -10.40
C ALA A 86 12.52 14.45 -8.99
N ASN A 87 11.45 13.83 -8.51
CA ASN A 87 11.41 13.07 -7.27
C ASN A 87 10.90 11.66 -7.55
N LEU A 88 11.29 10.72 -6.71
CA LEU A 88 10.93 9.31 -6.84
C LEU A 88 10.16 8.84 -5.60
N HIS A 89 9.05 8.17 -5.84
CA HIS A 89 8.34 7.37 -4.83
C HIS A 89 8.32 5.92 -5.30
N ALA A 90 8.83 5.01 -4.50
CA ALA A 90 8.78 3.58 -4.76
C ALA A 90 8.37 2.86 -3.47
N GLY A 91 7.12 3.05 -3.09
CA GLY A 91 6.50 2.43 -1.92
C GLY A 91 6.17 0.95 -2.16
N CYS A 92 6.06 0.21 -1.07
CA CYS A 92 5.60 -1.17 -1.09
C CYS A 92 4.55 -1.38 0.00
N VAL A 93 3.47 -2.07 -0.37
CA VAL A 93 2.36 -2.37 0.55
C VAL A 93 2.06 -3.86 0.53
N GLU A 94 2.14 -4.50 1.69
CA GLU A 94 1.79 -5.91 1.89
C GLU A 94 0.63 -6.02 2.88
N LEU A 95 -0.47 -6.62 2.42
CA LEU A 95 -1.70 -6.75 3.19
C LEU A 95 -2.05 -8.22 3.37
N PHE A 96 -2.19 -8.66 4.62
CA PHE A 96 -2.61 -10.01 4.96
C PHE A 96 -4.00 -9.96 5.59
N VAL A 97 -4.98 -10.55 4.91
CA VAL A 97 -6.37 -10.61 5.35
C VAL A 97 -6.69 -12.04 5.72
N GLY A 98 -6.86 -12.28 7.00
CA GLY A 98 -7.12 -13.59 7.58
C GLY A 98 -8.50 -14.16 7.22
N LYS A 99 -8.75 -15.38 7.68
CA LYS A 99 -10.03 -16.08 7.47
C LYS A 99 -11.20 -15.24 8.00
N ASN A 100 -12.24 -15.04 7.15
CA ASN A 100 -13.41 -14.22 7.48
C ASN A 100 -13.10 -12.80 7.94
N ALA A 101 -11.88 -12.31 7.74
CA ALA A 101 -11.50 -10.94 8.05
C ALA A 101 -11.88 -9.98 6.92
N ARG A 102 -11.93 -8.68 7.25
CA ARG A 102 -12.19 -7.63 6.28
C ARG A 102 -11.21 -6.49 6.45
N LEU A 103 -10.54 -6.13 5.37
CA LEU A 103 -9.70 -4.94 5.28
C LEU A 103 -10.23 -4.02 4.19
N ARG A 104 -10.51 -2.77 4.54
CA ARG A 104 -10.65 -1.69 3.58
C ARG A 104 -9.37 -0.87 3.58
N TYR A 105 -8.70 -0.81 2.44
CA TYR A 105 -7.47 -0.05 2.27
C TYR A 105 -7.71 1.08 1.28
N SER A 106 -7.73 2.31 1.81
CA SER A 106 -7.97 3.52 1.02
C SER A 106 -6.68 4.28 0.84
N THR A 107 -6.37 4.70 -0.40
CA THR A 107 -5.20 5.53 -0.69
C THR A 107 -5.59 6.79 -1.43
N ILE A 108 -4.97 7.89 -1.05
CA ILE A 108 -5.07 9.17 -1.76
C ILE A 108 -3.65 9.64 -2.05
N GLU A 109 -3.27 9.56 -3.31
CA GLU A 109 -1.97 9.97 -3.81
C GLU A 109 -2.12 11.29 -4.56
N ASN A 110 -1.54 12.36 -4.02
CA ASN A 110 -1.59 13.70 -4.61
C ASN A 110 -0.16 14.21 -4.85
N TRP A 111 0.36 13.87 -6.01
CA TRP A 111 1.74 14.12 -6.38
C TRP A 111 1.92 15.36 -7.25
N SER A 112 3.06 16.01 -7.14
CA SER A 112 3.48 17.01 -8.10
C SER A 112 3.77 16.38 -9.47
N LYS A 113 3.72 17.18 -10.54
CA LYS A 113 3.97 16.70 -11.92
C LYS A 113 5.42 16.25 -12.18
N ASN A 114 6.34 16.45 -11.25
CA ASN A 114 7.74 16.00 -11.36
C ASN A 114 8.00 14.70 -10.60
N MET A 115 6.95 14.02 -10.12
CA MET A 115 7.06 12.79 -9.36
C MET A 115 6.99 11.56 -10.27
N TYR A 116 7.93 10.65 -10.08
CA TYR A 116 7.85 9.28 -10.57
C TYR A 116 7.29 8.42 -9.44
N ASN A 117 6.10 7.88 -9.63
CA ASN A 117 5.37 7.10 -8.63
C ASN A 117 5.32 5.62 -9.03
N LEU A 118 6.20 4.82 -8.43
CA LEU A 118 6.44 3.40 -8.76
C LEU A 118 6.01 2.52 -7.57
N ASN A 119 4.72 2.41 -7.34
CA ASN A 119 4.18 1.80 -6.14
C ASN A 119 3.68 0.36 -6.39
N THR A 120 4.10 -0.57 -5.53
CA THR A 120 3.69 -1.97 -5.58
C THR A 120 2.83 -2.30 -4.38
N LYS A 121 1.61 -2.78 -4.61
CA LYS A 121 0.66 -3.13 -3.54
C LYS A 121 0.18 -4.57 -3.74
N ARG A 122 0.25 -5.38 -2.71
CA ARG A 122 -0.24 -6.77 -2.78
C ARG A 122 -0.99 -7.17 -1.53
N ALA A 123 -2.13 -7.82 -1.72
CA ALA A 123 -2.92 -8.42 -0.66
C ALA A 123 -2.96 -9.94 -0.83
N GLN A 124 -2.89 -10.66 0.28
CA GLN A 124 -3.27 -12.06 0.38
C GLN A 124 -4.56 -12.16 1.17
N VAL A 125 -5.56 -12.88 0.64
CA VAL A 125 -6.88 -12.99 1.25
C VAL A 125 -7.20 -14.46 1.48
N GLU A 126 -7.40 -14.83 2.73
CA GLU A 126 -7.72 -16.18 3.13
C GLU A 126 -9.22 -16.50 2.99
N GLU A 127 -9.63 -17.73 3.28
CA GLU A 127 -11.00 -18.23 3.18
C GLU A 127 -12.02 -17.27 3.80
N GLY A 128 -13.06 -16.93 3.03
CA GLY A 128 -14.13 -16.01 3.45
C GLY A 128 -13.70 -14.57 3.71
N GLY A 129 -12.41 -14.27 3.59
CA GLY A 129 -11.88 -12.92 3.79
C GLY A 129 -12.25 -11.97 2.65
N LYS A 130 -12.17 -10.66 2.92
CA LYS A 130 -12.46 -9.61 1.93
C LYS A 130 -11.46 -8.47 2.01
N ILE A 131 -10.88 -8.10 0.86
CA ILE A 131 -10.13 -6.85 0.67
C ILE A 131 -10.94 -5.88 -0.19
N GLU A 132 -11.03 -4.64 0.26
CA GLU A 132 -11.60 -3.52 -0.49
C GLU A 132 -10.52 -2.48 -0.73
N TRP A 133 -10.11 -2.33 -1.98
CA TRP A 133 -9.22 -1.28 -2.42
C TRP A 133 -10.01 -0.04 -2.83
N VAL A 134 -9.65 1.11 -2.26
CA VAL A 134 -10.18 2.41 -2.70
C VAL A 134 -8.99 3.30 -3.03
N SER A 135 -8.86 3.75 -4.26
CA SER A 135 -7.67 4.47 -4.72
C SER A 135 -8.03 5.76 -5.45
N GLY A 136 -7.45 6.87 -5.01
CA GLY A 136 -7.42 8.13 -5.72
C GLY A 136 -6.00 8.48 -6.10
N SER A 137 -5.71 8.59 -7.41
CA SER A 137 -4.38 8.92 -7.92
C SER A 137 -4.44 10.19 -8.74
N PHE A 138 -3.73 11.22 -8.26
CA PHE A 138 -3.72 12.56 -8.85
C PHE A 138 -2.28 13.04 -9.06
N GLY A 139 -2.05 13.71 -10.16
CA GLY A 139 -0.74 14.30 -10.49
C GLY A 139 0.25 13.24 -11.00
N SER A 140 1.52 13.36 -10.55
CA SER A 140 2.71 12.66 -11.03
C SER A 140 3.09 12.96 -12.49
N HIS A 141 4.36 12.70 -12.84
CA HIS A 141 4.85 12.65 -14.21
C HIS A 141 4.59 11.29 -14.83
N VAL A 142 4.96 10.25 -14.08
CA VAL A 142 4.70 8.84 -14.42
C VAL A 142 4.18 8.15 -13.17
N SER A 143 3.07 7.43 -13.29
CA SER A 143 2.59 6.51 -12.28
C SER A 143 2.62 5.08 -12.81
N TYR A 144 3.34 4.22 -12.11
CA TYR A 144 3.29 2.78 -12.28
C TYR A 144 2.73 2.18 -11.00
N LEU A 145 1.44 1.88 -11.03
CA LEU A 145 0.71 1.34 -9.88
C LEU A 145 0.41 -0.12 -10.15
N TYR A 146 0.79 -0.98 -9.22
CA TYR A 146 0.62 -2.42 -9.35
C TYR A 146 -0.12 -3.01 -8.13
N PRO A 147 -1.42 -2.70 -7.97
CA PRO A 147 -2.25 -3.36 -6.97
C PRO A 147 -2.62 -4.77 -7.45
N MET A 148 -2.43 -5.76 -6.57
CA MET A 148 -2.77 -7.16 -6.85
C MET A 148 -3.35 -7.82 -5.60
N SER A 149 -4.32 -8.72 -5.80
CA SER A 149 -4.86 -9.55 -4.73
C SER A 149 -4.73 -11.03 -5.07
N VAL A 150 -4.18 -11.80 -4.13
CA VAL A 150 -4.08 -13.25 -4.18
C VAL A 150 -5.19 -13.84 -3.31
N LEU A 151 -6.21 -14.42 -3.94
CA LEU A 151 -7.35 -15.03 -3.26
C LEU A 151 -7.02 -16.50 -3.00
N LYS A 152 -6.71 -16.89 -1.76
CA LYS A 152 -6.18 -18.21 -1.41
C LYS A 152 -7.22 -19.21 -0.93
N GLY A 153 -8.40 -18.75 -0.53
CA GLY A 153 -9.41 -19.62 0.05
C GLY A 153 -10.77 -19.50 -0.61
N ARG A 154 -11.62 -20.51 -0.35
CA ARG A 154 -13.02 -20.49 -0.82
C ARG A 154 -13.76 -19.27 -0.25
N GLY A 155 -14.48 -18.53 -1.09
CA GLY A 155 -15.22 -17.34 -0.68
C GLY A 155 -14.36 -16.09 -0.42
N ALA A 156 -13.04 -16.16 -0.65
CA ALA A 156 -12.20 -14.96 -0.61
C ALA A 156 -12.63 -13.98 -1.70
N LYS A 157 -12.67 -12.68 -1.35
CA LYS A 157 -13.19 -11.63 -2.25
C LYS A 157 -12.26 -10.44 -2.33
N MET A 158 -12.28 -9.79 -3.49
CA MET A 158 -11.63 -8.51 -3.72
C MET A 158 -12.58 -7.56 -4.42
N GLU A 159 -12.61 -6.32 -3.97
CA GLU A 159 -13.26 -5.21 -4.64
C GLU A 159 -12.22 -4.10 -4.90
N PHE A 160 -12.30 -3.47 -6.05
CA PHE A 160 -11.43 -2.35 -6.40
C PHE A 160 -12.26 -1.18 -6.91
N THR A 161 -12.12 -0.04 -6.26
CA THR A 161 -12.69 1.24 -6.71
C THR A 161 -11.54 2.22 -6.87
N GLY A 162 -11.31 2.70 -8.09
CA GLY A 162 -10.21 3.60 -8.38
C GLY A 162 -10.65 4.80 -9.20
N ILE A 163 -10.08 5.96 -8.86
CA ILE A 163 -10.18 7.19 -9.63
C ILE A 163 -8.78 7.66 -9.95
N THR A 164 -8.52 7.89 -11.24
CA THR A 164 -7.27 8.47 -11.70
C THR A 164 -7.58 9.73 -12.49
N PHE A 165 -6.89 10.81 -12.16
CA PHE A 165 -6.96 12.04 -12.92
C PHE A 165 -5.59 12.37 -13.53
N ALA A 166 -5.50 12.25 -14.84
CA ALA A 166 -4.35 12.67 -15.61
C ALA A 166 -4.50 14.14 -15.96
N GLY A 167 -3.71 15.00 -15.33
CA GLY A 167 -3.68 16.41 -15.63
C GLY A 167 -3.03 16.67 -17.00
N LYS A 168 -3.30 17.86 -17.56
CA LYS A 168 -2.62 18.32 -18.78
C LYS A 168 -1.10 18.43 -18.50
N GLY A 169 -0.31 17.74 -19.31
CA GLY A 169 1.16 17.71 -19.24
C GLY A 169 1.78 19.05 -19.64
#